data_014f9062bae85434071c5799b280b377
#
_entry.id   014f9062bae85434071c5799b280b377
#
_cell.length_a   1.000
_cell.length_b   1.000
_cell.length_c   1.000
_cell.angle_alpha   90.00
_cell.angle_beta   90.00
_cell.angle_gamma   90.00
#
_symmetry.space_group_name_H-M   'P 1'
#
loop_
_entity.id
_entity.type
_entity.pdbx_description
1 polymer ?
#
loop_
_entity_poly.entity_id
_entity_poly.type
_entity_poly.pdbx_seq_one_letter_code
_entity_poly.pdbx_strand_id
1 'polypeptide(L)'
;MVRPFAADDLPRVLDLLEASLGGGPAGRRQPELFRWKHLENPFGPSFMLVAEHEGRLVGLRAFMRWRFTALGDRLEAARAVDTATHPDYQGMGIFTRLTLALLEVIDGHVDLVFNTPNAKSGPGYLKMGWSEVGRLPVTVRPRRPLRLLGGRPGPAPQVLAAPAAAVLDRGVDLAPLLRREPTPPATLATPVDAAYLRWRYGAAPLLGYRAVTEERDGGLAGLAIFRVRPRGGLWETTVAEVLAGGEPATARRLLRRVVRAAPADHLTFAAPAGSVAARAATRVGFLPSPAGISLVANPLVADLRPDPAELGSWSLSLGDLEVF
;
A
#
# COMPACT_ATOMS: atom_id res chain seq x y z
N MET A 1 -3.55 25.05 18.16
CA MET A 1 -3.45 25.66 16.81
C MET A 1 -3.27 24.57 15.77
N VAL A 2 -3.88 24.71 14.58
CA VAL A 2 -3.67 23.81 13.43
C VAL A 2 -2.85 24.58 12.41
N ARG A 3 -1.82 23.94 11.83
CA ARG A 3 -0.94 24.54 10.84
C ARG A 3 -0.33 23.49 9.89
N PRO A 4 0.19 23.88 8.73
CA PRO A 4 0.97 22.99 7.88
C PRO A 4 2.17 22.39 8.63
N PHE A 5 2.52 21.15 8.25
CA PHE A 5 3.76 20.51 8.67
C PHE A 5 4.96 21.26 8.07
N ALA A 6 5.99 21.48 8.88
CA ALA A 6 7.28 22.01 8.46
C ALA A 6 8.37 20.95 8.64
N ALA A 7 9.46 21.05 7.86
CA ALA A 7 10.56 20.07 7.92
C ALA A 7 11.15 19.90 9.34
N ASP A 8 11.21 20.99 10.11
CA ASP A 8 11.70 20.99 11.48
C ASP A 8 10.77 20.29 12.48
N ASP A 9 9.54 20.00 12.07
CA ASP A 9 8.60 19.21 12.89
C ASP A 9 8.95 17.73 12.92
N LEU A 10 9.76 17.23 11.98
CA LEU A 10 9.98 15.81 11.77
C LEU A 10 10.33 15.05 13.06
N PRO A 11 11.27 15.47 13.91
CA PRO A 11 11.56 14.75 15.15
C PRO A 11 10.32 14.63 16.05
N ARG A 12 9.60 15.74 16.27
CA ARG A 12 8.39 15.79 17.11
C ARG A 12 7.23 14.97 16.53
N VAL A 13 7.13 14.92 15.19
CA VAL A 13 6.14 14.08 14.50
C VAL A 13 6.45 12.60 14.67
N LEU A 14 7.72 12.19 14.60
CA LEU A 14 8.11 10.80 14.84
C LEU A 14 7.80 10.36 16.26
N ASP A 15 8.06 11.22 17.25
CA ASP A 15 7.71 10.97 18.66
C ASP A 15 6.19 10.84 18.84
N LEU A 16 5.40 11.71 18.20
CA LEU A 16 3.94 11.64 18.21
C LEU A 16 3.42 10.34 17.57
N LEU A 17 3.98 9.95 16.42
CA LEU A 17 3.61 8.70 15.75
C LEU A 17 3.94 7.48 16.61
N GLU A 18 5.12 7.47 17.25
CA GLU A 18 5.52 6.38 18.15
C GLU A 18 4.60 6.28 19.36
N ALA A 19 4.28 7.40 20.00
CA ALA A 19 3.37 7.44 21.15
C ALA A 19 1.92 7.01 20.82
N SER A 20 1.47 7.31 19.59
CA SER A 20 0.06 7.09 19.20
C SER A 20 -0.18 5.76 18.50
N LEU A 21 0.77 5.30 17.67
CA LEU A 21 0.64 4.14 16.79
C LEU A 21 1.63 3.01 17.14
N GLY A 22 2.54 3.28 18.06
CA GLY A 22 3.66 2.37 18.37
C GLY A 22 4.80 2.46 17.37
N GLY A 23 5.83 1.65 17.58
CA GLY A 23 7.00 1.58 16.72
C GLY A 23 6.67 1.18 15.28
N GLY A 24 7.52 1.59 14.35
CA GLY A 24 7.41 1.24 12.94
C GLY A 24 7.91 -0.18 12.63
N PRO A 25 8.08 -0.55 11.34
CA PRO A 25 8.54 -1.87 10.91
C PRO A 25 9.87 -2.31 11.49
N ALA A 26 10.73 -1.38 11.91
CA ALA A 26 12.04 -1.62 12.52
C ALA A 26 12.07 -1.35 14.03
N GLY A 27 10.92 -1.31 14.69
CA GLY A 27 10.78 -0.96 16.10
C GLY A 27 10.49 0.54 16.28
N ARG A 28 11.50 1.41 16.33
CA ARG A 28 11.31 2.87 16.37
C ARG A 28 10.87 3.44 15.02
N ARG A 29 10.18 4.58 15.07
CA ARG A 29 9.87 5.37 13.87
C ARG A 29 11.14 5.98 13.30
N GLN A 30 11.43 5.70 12.04
CA GLN A 30 12.67 6.13 11.39
C GLN A 30 12.41 7.29 10.42
N PRO A 31 13.26 8.35 10.47
CA PRO A 31 13.13 9.51 9.57
C PRO A 31 13.18 9.12 8.09
N GLU A 32 13.99 8.13 7.74
CA GLU A 32 14.16 7.68 6.35
C GLU A 32 12.85 7.12 5.78
N LEU A 33 12.12 6.33 6.57
CA LEU A 33 10.84 5.78 6.15
C LEU A 33 9.77 6.88 5.99
N PHE A 34 9.78 7.87 6.88
CA PHE A 34 8.89 9.02 6.77
C PHE A 34 9.20 9.86 5.53
N ARG A 35 10.49 10.19 5.29
CA ARG A 35 10.91 10.96 4.11
C ARG A 35 10.56 10.24 2.82
N TRP A 36 10.91 8.96 2.71
CA TRP A 36 10.56 8.13 1.56
C TRP A 36 9.06 8.18 1.26
N LYS A 37 8.22 8.01 2.28
CA LYS A 37 6.77 7.96 2.12
C LYS A 37 6.16 9.32 1.77
N HIS A 38 6.58 10.36 2.49
CA HIS A 38 5.89 11.65 2.48
C HIS A 38 6.56 12.73 1.65
N LEU A 39 7.87 12.66 1.43
CA LEU A 39 8.63 13.73 0.75
C LEU A 39 9.21 13.27 -0.59
N GLU A 40 9.51 11.98 -0.74
CA GLU A 40 10.19 11.42 -1.93
C GLU A 40 9.24 10.61 -2.84
N ASN A 41 7.95 10.71 -2.60
CA ASN A 41 6.92 10.04 -3.40
C ASN A 41 6.89 10.61 -4.83
N PRO A 42 6.95 9.77 -5.89
CA PRO A 42 6.95 10.24 -7.28
C PRO A 42 5.65 10.94 -7.71
N PHE A 43 4.58 10.77 -6.96
CA PHE A 43 3.33 11.49 -7.17
C PHE A 43 3.32 12.88 -6.50
N GLY A 44 4.38 13.22 -5.78
CA GLY A 44 4.58 14.48 -5.08
C GLY A 44 4.55 14.34 -3.54
N PRO A 45 4.99 15.38 -2.83
CA PRO A 45 5.00 15.38 -1.37
C PRO A 45 3.58 15.31 -0.80
N SER A 46 3.43 14.65 0.35
CA SER A 46 2.17 14.52 1.06
C SER A 46 1.66 15.88 1.54
N PHE A 47 0.35 16.05 1.53
CA PHE A 47 -0.29 17.15 2.25
C PHE A 47 -0.36 16.79 3.73
N MET A 48 0.11 17.68 4.61
CA MET A 48 0.18 17.37 6.03
C MET A 48 -0.17 18.58 6.89
N LEU A 49 -1.02 18.34 7.90
CA LEU A 49 -1.31 19.29 8.97
C LEU A 49 -0.91 18.71 10.32
N VAL A 50 -0.46 19.58 11.20
CA VAL A 50 -0.18 19.27 12.60
C VAL A 50 -1.08 20.11 13.52
N ALA A 51 -1.47 19.51 14.63
CA ALA A 51 -2.12 20.23 15.74
C ALA A 51 -1.10 20.42 16.85
N GLU A 52 -1.02 21.64 17.36
CA GLU A 52 -0.09 22.05 18.42
C GLU A 52 -0.85 22.64 19.60
N HIS A 53 -0.49 22.24 20.81
CA HIS A 53 -0.99 22.76 22.07
C HIS A 53 0.19 22.99 23.02
N GLU A 54 0.35 24.22 23.52
CA GLU A 54 1.42 24.61 24.44
C GLU A 54 2.83 24.18 24.00
N GLY A 55 3.15 24.38 22.71
CA GLY A 55 4.44 24.04 22.13
C GLY A 55 4.64 22.55 21.81
N ARG A 56 3.67 21.67 22.16
CA ARG A 56 3.72 20.24 21.89
C ARG A 56 2.86 19.87 20.68
N LEU A 57 3.37 19.00 19.80
CA LEU A 57 2.54 18.41 18.75
C LEU A 57 1.62 17.33 19.36
N VAL A 58 0.31 17.55 19.21
CA VAL A 58 -0.73 16.67 19.75
C VAL A 58 -1.54 15.96 18.68
N GLY A 59 -1.35 16.32 17.41
CA GLY A 59 -2.01 15.69 16.28
C GLY A 59 -1.22 15.81 14.99
N LEU A 60 -1.33 14.78 14.14
CA LEU A 60 -0.84 14.75 12.77
C LEU A 60 -1.94 14.19 11.87
N ARG A 61 -2.11 14.82 10.74
CA ARG A 61 -2.90 14.28 9.62
C ARG A 61 -2.08 14.35 8.35
N ALA A 62 -1.89 13.22 7.67
CA ALA A 62 -1.20 13.14 6.40
C ALA A 62 -2.12 12.53 5.33
N PHE A 63 -2.15 13.18 4.17
CA PHE A 63 -2.71 12.67 2.93
C PHE A 63 -1.57 12.47 1.95
N MET A 64 -1.12 11.22 1.80
CA MET A 64 -0.07 10.84 0.87
C MET A 64 -0.59 10.97 -0.57
N ARG A 65 0.10 11.74 -1.40
CA ARG A 65 -0.28 11.86 -2.81
C ARG A 65 -0.28 10.50 -3.48
N TRP A 66 -1.30 10.29 -4.28
CA TRP A 66 -1.48 9.11 -5.10
C TRP A 66 -1.98 9.50 -6.47
N ARG A 67 -1.95 8.56 -7.38
CA ARG A 67 -2.45 8.76 -8.72
C ARG A 67 -3.15 7.52 -9.21
N PHE A 68 -4.25 7.72 -9.93
CA PHE A 68 -4.90 6.67 -10.69
C PHE A 68 -4.94 7.04 -12.17
N THR A 69 -5.08 6.03 -13.00
CA THR A 69 -5.50 6.15 -14.38
C THR A 69 -6.81 5.41 -14.54
N ALA A 70 -7.77 6.01 -15.22
CA ALA A 70 -9.05 5.39 -15.54
C ALA A 70 -9.60 5.98 -16.84
N LEU A 71 -10.15 5.14 -17.72
CA LEU A 71 -10.76 5.55 -19.00
C LEU A 71 -9.81 6.36 -19.93
N GLY A 72 -8.51 6.26 -19.72
CA GLY A 72 -7.50 7.03 -20.44
C GLY A 72 -7.08 8.33 -19.75
N ASP A 73 -7.80 8.77 -18.74
CA ASP A 73 -7.52 9.97 -17.97
C ASP A 73 -6.64 9.70 -16.76
N ARG A 74 -5.94 10.75 -16.34
CA ARG A 74 -5.15 10.78 -15.11
C ARG A 74 -5.99 11.44 -14.02
N LEU A 75 -6.09 10.77 -12.88
CA LEU A 75 -6.79 11.26 -11.70
C LEU A 75 -5.79 11.47 -10.57
N GLU A 76 -5.73 12.67 -10.04
CA GLU A 76 -4.93 12.98 -8.86
C GLU A 76 -5.69 12.53 -7.61
N ALA A 77 -5.04 11.76 -6.79
CA ALA A 77 -5.64 11.20 -5.59
C ALA A 77 -4.77 11.43 -4.36
N ALA A 78 -5.35 11.23 -3.20
CA ALA A 78 -4.61 11.19 -1.96
C ALA A 78 -5.05 10.00 -1.11
N ARG A 79 -4.10 9.41 -0.41
CA ARG A 79 -4.36 8.34 0.53
C ARG A 79 -4.19 8.83 1.96
N ALA A 80 -5.20 8.62 2.79
CA ALA A 80 -5.13 8.96 4.20
C ALA A 80 -4.22 7.95 4.94
N VAL A 81 -3.11 8.44 5.48
CA VAL A 81 -2.09 7.63 6.16
C VAL A 81 -1.57 8.37 7.39
N ASP A 82 -0.84 7.69 8.28
CA ASP A 82 -0.12 8.24 9.42
C ASP A 82 -0.92 9.29 10.20
N THR A 83 -2.15 8.93 10.54
CA THR A 83 -3.00 9.77 11.38
C THR A 83 -2.70 9.47 12.84
N ALA A 84 -2.29 10.48 13.58
CA ALA A 84 -1.95 10.35 14.99
C ALA A 84 -2.63 11.43 15.83
N THR A 85 -3.11 11.03 16.99
CA THR A 85 -3.51 11.93 18.08
C THR A 85 -2.84 11.45 19.36
N HIS A 86 -2.11 12.34 20.01
CA HIS A 86 -1.41 12.00 21.25
C HIS A 86 -2.38 11.36 22.26
N PRO A 87 -1.99 10.28 22.98
CA PRO A 87 -2.88 9.56 23.89
C PRO A 87 -3.64 10.46 24.86
N ASP A 88 -2.97 11.45 25.47
CA ASP A 88 -3.57 12.39 26.44
C ASP A 88 -4.60 13.35 25.82
N TYR A 89 -4.67 13.44 24.50
CA TYR A 89 -5.55 14.35 23.75
C TYR A 89 -6.57 13.61 22.88
N GLN A 90 -6.72 12.30 23.06
CA GLN A 90 -7.74 11.51 22.38
C GLN A 90 -9.13 11.89 22.91
N GLY A 91 -10.17 11.72 22.07
CA GLY A 91 -11.54 12.09 22.41
C GLY A 91 -11.87 13.59 22.29
N MET A 92 -10.87 14.47 22.03
CA MET A 92 -11.05 15.93 21.91
C MET A 92 -11.35 16.40 20.47
N GLY A 93 -11.70 15.51 19.57
CA GLY A 93 -12.07 15.85 18.19
C GLY A 93 -10.92 16.27 17.28
N ILE A 94 -9.65 16.10 17.71
CA ILE A 94 -8.45 16.52 16.93
C ILE A 94 -8.40 15.80 15.59
N PHE A 95 -8.67 14.48 15.56
CA PHE A 95 -8.72 13.69 14.33
C PHE A 95 -9.69 14.28 13.30
N THR A 96 -10.92 14.56 13.72
CA THR A 96 -11.97 15.12 12.83
C THR A 96 -11.56 16.49 12.34
N ARG A 97 -11.11 17.37 13.26
CA ARG A 97 -10.71 18.75 12.93
C ARG A 97 -9.56 18.80 11.94
N LEU A 98 -8.52 18.00 12.15
CA LEU A 98 -7.39 17.91 11.21
C LEU A 98 -7.80 17.32 9.85
N THR A 99 -8.70 16.34 9.84
CA THR A 99 -9.17 15.73 8.60
C THR A 99 -9.97 16.71 7.76
N LEU A 100 -10.94 17.42 8.36
CA LEU A 100 -11.75 18.40 7.65
C LEU A 100 -10.91 19.58 7.17
N ALA A 101 -10.03 20.13 8.01
CA ALA A 101 -9.13 21.19 7.61
C ALA A 101 -8.19 20.76 6.45
N LEU A 102 -7.72 19.51 6.44
CA LEU A 102 -6.85 19.04 5.36
C LEU A 102 -7.63 18.79 4.08
N LEU A 103 -8.92 18.41 4.15
CA LEU A 103 -9.78 18.33 2.96
C LEU A 103 -9.96 19.71 2.31
N GLU A 104 -10.11 20.77 3.09
CA GLU A 104 -10.16 22.16 2.58
C GLU A 104 -8.83 22.56 1.90
N VAL A 105 -7.68 22.16 2.46
CA VAL A 105 -6.36 22.48 1.89
C VAL A 105 -6.12 21.79 0.55
N ILE A 106 -6.66 20.59 0.35
CA ILE A 106 -6.43 19.81 -0.86
C ILE A 106 -7.50 19.99 -1.93
N ASP A 107 -8.53 20.78 -1.64
CA ASP A 107 -9.59 21.12 -2.62
C ASP A 107 -8.98 21.72 -3.89
N GLY A 108 -9.43 21.26 -5.06
CA GLY A 108 -8.84 21.62 -6.35
C GLY A 108 -7.44 21.05 -6.64
N HIS A 109 -6.82 20.32 -5.71
CA HIS A 109 -5.51 19.68 -5.89
C HIS A 109 -5.58 18.19 -6.14
N VAL A 110 -6.65 17.53 -5.71
CA VAL A 110 -6.91 16.10 -5.91
C VAL A 110 -8.39 15.87 -6.20
N ASP A 111 -8.67 14.84 -6.97
CA ASP A 111 -10.02 14.47 -7.38
C ASP A 111 -10.69 13.53 -6.37
N LEU A 112 -9.87 12.79 -5.60
CA LEU A 112 -10.33 11.69 -4.75
C LEU A 112 -9.40 11.46 -3.56
N VAL A 113 -9.98 11.27 -2.38
CA VAL A 113 -9.25 10.72 -1.22
C VAL A 113 -9.76 9.32 -0.90
N PHE A 114 -8.86 8.38 -0.64
CA PHE A 114 -9.20 7.00 -0.29
C PHE A 114 -8.42 6.50 0.93
N ASN A 115 -8.95 5.47 1.59
CA ASN A 115 -8.26 4.84 2.72
C ASN A 115 -8.70 3.39 2.91
N THR A 116 -7.85 2.63 3.61
CA THR A 116 -8.15 1.30 4.13
C THR A 116 -8.17 1.37 5.68
N PRO A 117 -9.27 1.86 6.27
CA PRO A 117 -9.34 2.07 7.70
C PRO A 117 -9.41 0.76 8.47
N ASN A 118 -8.92 0.78 9.72
CA ASN A 118 -9.15 -0.30 10.66
C ASN A 118 -10.50 -0.10 11.39
N ALA A 119 -10.88 -1.07 12.23
CA ALA A 119 -12.15 -1.03 12.97
C ALA A 119 -12.29 0.19 13.90
N LYS A 120 -11.19 0.78 14.38
CA LYS A 120 -11.22 1.96 15.24
C LYS A 120 -11.45 3.25 14.45
N SER A 121 -10.84 3.39 13.28
CA SER A 121 -10.90 4.62 12.48
C SER A 121 -12.07 4.66 11.49
N GLY A 122 -12.57 3.50 11.05
CA GLY A 122 -13.65 3.39 10.05
C GLY A 122 -14.87 4.25 10.38
N PRO A 123 -15.48 4.12 11.58
CA PRO A 123 -16.66 4.92 11.94
C PRO A 123 -16.43 6.44 11.90
N GLY A 124 -15.19 6.89 12.15
CA GLY A 124 -14.83 8.29 12.07
C GLY A 124 -14.87 8.82 10.64
N TYR A 125 -14.39 8.05 9.67
CA TYR A 125 -14.44 8.42 8.25
C TYR A 125 -15.88 8.54 7.75
N LEU A 126 -16.73 7.57 8.06
CA LEU A 126 -18.15 7.60 7.66
C LEU A 126 -18.89 8.81 8.24
N LYS A 127 -18.62 9.18 9.50
CA LYS A 127 -19.19 10.39 10.14
C LYS A 127 -18.73 11.69 9.47
N MET A 128 -17.60 11.68 8.79
CA MET A 128 -17.08 12.84 8.04
C MET A 128 -17.51 12.83 6.55
N GLY A 129 -18.49 12.01 6.18
CA GLY A 129 -19.07 11.99 4.83
C GLY A 129 -18.36 11.09 3.82
N TRP A 130 -17.41 10.25 4.26
CA TRP A 130 -16.79 9.26 3.37
C TRP A 130 -17.75 8.11 3.09
N SER A 131 -17.71 7.58 1.89
CA SER A 131 -18.50 6.42 1.47
C SER A 131 -17.77 5.13 1.78
N GLU A 132 -18.49 4.13 2.28
CA GLU A 132 -18.00 2.75 2.36
C GLU A 132 -18.06 2.13 0.96
N VAL A 133 -16.91 1.76 0.41
CA VAL A 133 -16.80 1.11 -0.90
C VAL A 133 -17.02 -0.40 -0.77
N GLY A 134 -16.58 -0.97 0.34
CA GLY A 134 -16.68 -2.40 0.59
C GLY A 134 -15.36 -3.03 1.04
N ARG A 135 -15.19 -4.32 0.77
CA ARG A 135 -13.99 -5.07 1.14
C ARG A 135 -13.25 -5.56 -0.10
N LEU A 136 -12.04 -5.07 -0.28
CA LEU A 136 -11.13 -5.57 -1.32
C LEU A 136 -10.78 -7.03 -1.04
N PRO A 137 -10.92 -7.92 -2.05
CA PRO A 137 -10.65 -9.33 -1.87
C PRO A 137 -9.16 -9.59 -1.66
N VAL A 138 -8.85 -10.43 -0.67
CA VAL A 138 -7.50 -10.93 -0.42
C VAL A 138 -7.53 -12.45 -0.56
N THR A 139 -6.50 -13.01 -1.14
CA THR A 139 -6.32 -14.46 -1.20
C THR A 139 -5.16 -14.88 -0.31
N VAL A 140 -5.28 -16.07 0.27
CA VAL A 140 -4.28 -16.64 1.18
C VAL A 140 -3.88 -18.03 0.69
N ARG A 141 -2.59 -18.30 0.70
CA ARG A 141 -2.06 -19.64 0.45
C ARG A 141 -1.38 -20.17 1.72
N PRO A 142 -2.02 -21.08 2.48
CA PRO A 142 -1.41 -21.74 3.61
C PRO A 142 -0.23 -22.61 3.17
N ARG A 143 0.85 -22.58 3.92
CA ARG A 143 2.00 -23.51 3.77
C ARG A 143 2.17 -24.41 4.98
N ARG A 144 1.86 -23.88 6.17
CA ARG A 144 1.92 -24.60 7.43
C ARG A 144 0.57 -24.48 8.16
N PRO A 145 -0.46 -25.16 7.68
CA PRO A 145 -1.85 -24.97 8.16
C PRO A 145 -1.99 -25.21 9.67
N LEU A 146 -1.25 -26.15 10.23
CA LEU A 146 -1.28 -26.41 11.67
C LEU A 146 -0.80 -25.22 12.52
N ARG A 147 0.11 -24.41 12.00
CA ARG A 147 0.56 -23.18 12.70
C ARG A 147 -0.49 -22.08 12.67
N LEU A 148 -1.32 -22.03 11.63
CA LEU A 148 -2.44 -21.09 11.54
C LEU A 148 -3.51 -21.34 12.61
N LEU A 149 -3.55 -22.53 13.18
CA LEU A 149 -4.48 -22.94 14.24
C LEU A 149 -3.96 -22.68 15.67
N GLY A 150 -2.91 -21.88 15.85
CA GLY A 150 -2.39 -21.52 17.17
C GLY A 150 -0.94 -21.93 17.43
N GLY A 151 -0.14 -22.09 16.39
CA GLY A 151 1.28 -22.41 16.52
C GLY A 151 2.13 -21.25 17.03
N ARG A 152 3.28 -21.57 17.67
CA ARG A 152 4.28 -20.58 18.05
C ARG A 152 5.07 -20.11 16.81
N PRO A 153 5.53 -18.83 16.79
CA PRO A 153 6.39 -18.35 15.71
C PRO A 153 7.64 -19.22 15.62
N GLY A 154 7.94 -19.67 14.40
CA GLY A 154 9.22 -20.33 14.13
C GLY A 154 10.34 -19.30 13.91
N PRO A 155 11.58 -19.76 13.68
CA PRO A 155 12.68 -18.89 13.28
C PRO A 155 12.33 -18.14 11.98
N ALA A 156 12.96 -16.98 11.77
CA ALA A 156 12.81 -16.21 10.54
C ALA A 156 13.15 -17.09 9.33
N PRO A 157 12.29 -17.12 8.30
CA PRO A 157 12.57 -17.94 7.14
C PRO A 157 13.72 -17.36 6.32
N GLN A 158 14.58 -18.21 5.83
CA GLN A 158 15.59 -17.82 4.84
C GLN A 158 14.90 -17.56 3.50
N VAL A 159 15.01 -16.33 3.00
CA VAL A 159 14.42 -15.91 1.72
C VAL A 159 15.44 -16.09 0.61
N LEU A 160 15.11 -16.92 -0.38
CA LEU A 160 15.97 -17.27 -1.53
C LEU A 160 15.57 -16.43 -2.75
N ALA A 161 15.67 -15.10 -2.65
CA ALA A 161 15.38 -14.17 -3.72
C ALA A 161 16.26 -12.92 -3.62
N ALA A 162 16.53 -12.29 -4.74
CA ALA A 162 17.28 -11.04 -4.78
C ALA A 162 16.55 -9.90 -4.07
N PRO A 163 17.27 -8.92 -3.49
CA PRO A 163 16.64 -7.66 -3.08
C PRO A 163 15.95 -6.99 -4.28
N ALA A 164 14.75 -6.46 -4.06
CA ALA A 164 14.02 -5.76 -5.12
C ALA A 164 14.82 -4.56 -5.65
N ALA A 165 15.57 -3.87 -4.79
CA ALA A 165 16.46 -2.79 -5.18
C ALA A 165 17.46 -3.20 -6.26
N ALA A 166 18.09 -4.38 -6.12
CA ALA A 166 19.07 -4.87 -7.11
C ALA A 166 18.42 -5.25 -8.45
N VAL A 167 17.17 -5.76 -8.41
CA VAL A 167 16.42 -6.12 -9.63
C VAL A 167 15.86 -4.90 -10.35
N LEU A 168 15.50 -3.85 -9.59
CA LEU A 168 14.93 -2.61 -10.12
C LEU A 168 16.00 -1.55 -10.41
N ASP A 169 17.27 -1.89 -10.27
CA ASP A 169 18.35 -0.96 -10.55
C ASP A 169 18.26 -0.41 -11.98
N ARG A 170 18.89 0.74 -12.18
CA ARG A 170 18.77 1.55 -13.41
C ARG A 170 19.28 0.86 -14.67
N GLY A 171 20.09 -0.20 -14.51
CA GLY A 171 20.56 -1.03 -15.61
C GLY A 171 19.50 -1.97 -16.21
N VAL A 172 18.38 -2.19 -15.52
CA VAL A 172 17.31 -3.09 -16.00
C VAL A 172 16.28 -2.30 -16.80
N ASP A 173 16.08 -2.68 -18.07
CA ASP A 173 15.03 -2.09 -18.91
C ASP A 173 13.67 -2.73 -18.59
N LEU A 174 12.86 -2.01 -17.82
CA LEU A 174 11.49 -2.40 -17.46
C LEU A 174 10.44 -2.06 -18.52
N ALA A 175 10.77 -1.18 -19.47
CA ALA A 175 9.80 -0.64 -20.41
C ALA A 175 9.14 -1.71 -21.31
N PRO A 176 9.84 -2.73 -21.82
CA PRO A 176 9.20 -3.77 -22.63
C PRO A 176 8.18 -4.60 -21.85
N LEU A 177 8.43 -4.88 -20.56
CA LEU A 177 7.49 -5.58 -19.69
C LEU A 177 6.28 -4.70 -19.39
N LEU A 178 6.49 -3.46 -18.99
CA LEU A 178 5.43 -2.53 -18.61
C LEU A 178 4.49 -2.20 -19.77
N ARG A 179 5.01 -2.06 -21.00
CA ARG A 179 4.16 -1.87 -22.20
C ARG A 179 3.24 -3.06 -22.50
N ARG A 180 3.60 -4.25 -22.09
CA ARG A 180 2.78 -5.47 -22.30
C ARG A 180 1.82 -5.74 -21.15
N GLU A 181 2.00 -5.05 -19.99
CA GLU A 181 1.11 -5.26 -18.86
C GLU A 181 -0.27 -4.66 -19.15
N PRO A 182 -1.34 -5.44 -19.05
CA PRO A 182 -2.70 -4.94 -19.30
C PRO A 182 -3.09 -3.90 -18.27
N THR A 183 -3.52 -2.75 -18.73
CA THR A 183 -4.15 -1.73 -17.88
C THR A 183 -5.66 -1.91 -17.96
N PRO A 184 -6.37 -2.13 -16.86
CA PRO A 184 -7.82 -2.24 -16.85
C PRO A 184 -8.45 -0.89 -17.27
N PRO A 185 -9.18 -0.79 -18.41
CA PRO A 185 -9.56 0.52 -18.97
C PRO A 185 -10.62 1.28 -18.17
N ALA A 186 -11.47 0.57 -17.45
CA ALA A 186 -12.62 1.16 -16.74
C ALA A 186 -12.51 1.03 -15.22
N THR A 187 -11.30 1.10 -14.67
CA THR A 187 -11.08 1.03 -13.23
C THR A 187 -10.01 2.02 -12.79
N LEU A 188 -10.08 2.43 -11.53
CA LEU A 188 -9.06 3.22 -10.86
C LEU A 188 -7.83 2.34 -10.61
N ALA A 189 -6.82 2.43 -11.45
CA ALA A 189 -5.59 1.66 -11.38
C ALA A 189 -4.39 2.56 -11.14
N THR A 190 -3.50 2.20 -10.23
CA THR A 190 -2.23 2.90 -10.05
C THR A 190 -1.38 2.77 -11.32
N PRO A 191 -0.89 3.88 -11.91
CA PRO A 191 0.02 3.80 -13.05
C PRO A 191 1.36 3.21 -12.60
N VAL A 192 1.62 1.98 -13.00
CA VAL A 192 2.85 1.27 -12.67
C VAL A 192 3.88 1.57 -13.75
N ASP A 193 4.82 2.45 -13.44
CA ASP A 193 5.98 2.75 -14.25
C ASP A 193 7.30 2.42 -13.53
N ALA A 194 8.41 2.61 -14.21
CA ALA A 194 9.73 2.34 -13.64
C ALA A 194 10.08 3.23 -12.44
N ALA A 195 9.61 4.49 -12.43
CA ALA A 195 9.84 5.41 -11.32
C ALA A 195 9.05 4.97 -10.08
N TYR A 196 7.79 4.61 -10.26
CA TYR A 196 6.95 4.05 -9.19
C TYR A 196 7.55 2.78 -8.60
N LEU A 197 7.93 1.80 -9.44
CA LEU A 197 8.52 0.54 -8.97
C LEU A 197 9.82 0.76 -8.18
N ARG A 198 10.69 1.64 -8.68
CA ARG A 198 11.94 1.98 -7.99
C ARG A 198 11.69 2.66 -6.66
N TRP A 199 10.81 3.64 -6.60
CA TRP A 199 10.43 4.28 -5.36
C TRP A 199 9.78 3.29 -4.41
N ARG A 200 8.73 2.61 -4.89
CA ARG A 200 7.85 1.80 -4.03
C ARG A 200 8.54 0.59 -3.44
N TYR A 201 9.44 -0.04 -4.18
CA TYR A 201 10.04 -1.32 -3.80
C TYR A 201 11.57 -1.31 -3.78
N GLY A 202 12.19 -0.49 -4.62
CA GLY A 202 13.65 -0.40 -4.68
C GLY A 202 14.24 0.51 -3.61
N ALA A 203 13.66 1.69 -3.41
CA ALA A 203 14.14 2.69 -2.47
C ALA A 203 13.47 2.62 -1.09
N ALA A 204 12.44 1.77 -0.92
CA ALA A 204 11.72 1.67 0.34
C ALA A 204 12.62 1.21 1.49
N PRO A 205 12.98 2.08 2.45
CA PRO A 205 13.90 1.72 3.52
C PRO A 205 13.23 0.76 4.50
N LEU A 206 13.99 -0.16 5.10
CA LEU A 206 13.59 -1.05 6.19
C LEU A 206 12.51 -2.10 5.81
N LEU A 207 11.96 -2.07 4.62
CA LEU A 207 10.84 -2.95 4.25
C LEU A 207 11.28 -4.29 3.67
N GLY A 208 12.54 -4.40 3.23
CA GLY A 208 13.15 -5.65 2.82
C GLY A 208 12.45 -6.36 1.65
N TYR A 209 11.94 -5.61 0.68
CA TYR A 209 11.33 -6.19 -0.51
C TYR A 209 12.31 -7.07 -1.28
N ARG A 210 11.79 -8.19 -1.77
CA ARG A 210 12.48 -9.17 -2.59
C ARG A 210 11.78 -9.31 -3.93
N ALA A 211 12.52 -9.76 -4.94
CA ALA A 211 11.96 -9.96 -6.27
C ALA A 211 12.40 -11.29 -6.87
N VAL A 212 11.53 -11.86 -7.68
CA VAL A 212 11.84 -12.95 -8.61
C VAL A 212 11.47 -12.50 -10.02
N THR A 213 12.29 -12.88 -10.98
CA THR A 213 12.15 -12.49 -12.38
C THR A 213 11.91 -13.70 -13.28
N GLU A 214 11.34 -13.45 -14.42
CA GLU A 214 11.29 -14.36 -15.55
C GLU A 214 11.94 -13.65 -16.74
N GLU A 215 12.92 -14.30 -17.36
CA GLU A 215 13.58 -13.79 -18.55
C GLU A 215 13.16 -14.61 -19.78
N ARG A 216 13.05 -13.96 -20.91
CA ARG A 216 12.78 -14.57 -22.21
C ARG A 216 13.43 -13.73 -23.31
N ASP A 217 14.11 -14.38 -24.24
CA ASP A 217 14.75 -13.74 -25.40
C ASP A 217 15.71 -12.60 -25.00
N GLY A 218 16.44 -12.79 -23.88
CA GLY A 218 17.40 -11.80 -23.37
C GLY A 218 16.79 -10.60 -22.68
N GLY A 219 15.46 -10.58 -22.47
CA GLY A 219 14.76 -9.49 -21.82
C GLY A 219 13.88 -9.94 -20.66
N LEU A 220 13.47 -8.98 -19.84
CA LEU A 220 12.58 -9.22 -18.71
C LEU A 220 11.15 -9.52 -19.21
N ALA A 221 10.71 -10.76 -19.03
CA ALA A 221 9.36 -11.22 -19.40
C ALA A 221 8.37 -11.14 -18.23
N GLY A 222 8.87 -11.09 -17.00
CA GLY A 222 8.00 -10.96 -15.84
C GLY A 222 8.76 -10.67 -14.56
N LEU A 223 8.05 -10.08 -13.59
CA LEU A 223 8.56 -9.65 -12.29
C LEU A 223 7.51 -9.89 -11.23
N ALA A 224 7.87 -10.51 -10.10
CA ALA A 224 7.03 -10.51 -8.91
C ALA A 224 7.81 -9.98 -7.72
N ILE A 225 7.19 -9.06 -6.99
CA ILE A 225 7.76 -8.39 -5.82
C ILE A 225 6.98 -8.82 -4.58
N PHE A 226 7.70 -9.14 -3.52
CA PHE A 226 7.13 -9.61 -2.27
C PHE A 226 8.01 -9.24 -1.09
N ARG A 227 7.46 -9.35 0.11
CA ARG A 227 8.25 -9.27 1.34
C ARG A 227 7.81 -10.34 2.34
N VAL A 228 8.70 -10.68 3.25
CA VAL A 228 8.43 -11.60 4.35
C VAL A 228 8.51 -10.82 5.66
N ARG A 229 7.49 -10.96 6.50
CA ARG A 229 7.39 -10.24 7.77
C ARG A 229 6.72 -11.08 8.86
N PRO A 230 6.99 -10.80 10.13
CA PRO A 230 6.19 -11.34 11.21
C PRO A 230 4.83 -10.64 11.25
N ARG A 231 3.75 -11.42 11.44
CA ARG A 231 2.39 -10.91 11.61
C ARG A 231 1.57 -11.85 12.48
N GLY A 232 1.05 -11.34 13.62
CA GLY A 232 0.20 -12.13 14.50
C GLY A 232 0.86 -13.42 15.02
N GLY A 233 2.17 -13.40 15.26
CA GLY A 233 2.92 -14.59 15.71
C GLY A 233 3.29 -15.60 14.61
N LEU A 234 3.02 -15.27 13.34
CA LEU A 234 3.33 -16.08 12.17
C LEU A 234 4.27 -15.32 11.23
N TRP A 235 4.91 -16.04 10.32
CA TRP A 235 5.61 -15.45 9.18
C TRP A 235 4.68 -15.40 7.98
N GLU A 236 4.47 -14.17 7.48
CA GLU A 236 3.68 -13.89 6.29
C GLU A 236 4.58 -13.50 5.13
N THR A 237 4.34 -14.06 3.95
CA THR A 237 4.84 -13.52 2.69
C THR A 237 3.72 -12.70 2.04
N THR A 238 3.88 -11.40 1.98
CA THR A 238 2.98 -10.52 1.23
C THR A 238 3.49 -10.39 -0.20
N VAL A 239 2.74 -10.88 -1.18
CA VAL A 239 3.02 -10.66 -2.61
C VAL A 239 2.43 -9.32 -2.98
N ALA A 240 3.31 -8.32 -3.17
CA ALA A 240 2.92 -6.93 -3.39
C ALA A 240 2.56 -6.67 -4.84
N GLU A 241 3.33 -7.23 -5.80
CA GLU A 241 3.17 -6.96 -7.22
C GLU A 241 3.50 -8.20 -8.07
N VAL A 242 2.75 -8.40 -9.16
CA VAL A 242 3.01 -9.44 -10.17
C VAL A 242 2.77 -8.85 -11.55
N LEU A 243 3.85 -8.59 -12.27
CA LEU A 243 3.86 -8.09 -13.65
C LEU A 243 4.28 -9.24 -14.56
N ALA A 244 3.42 -9.64 -15.46
CA ALA A 244 3.59 -10.82 -16.30
C ALA A 244 3.46 -10.55 -17.82
N GLY A 245 3.37 -9.28 -18.22
CA GLY A 245 3.17 -8.87 -19.60
C GLY A 245 1.88 -9.44 -20.21
N GLY A 246 0.83 -9.61 -19.41
CA GLY A 246 -0.41 -10.22 -19.85
C GLY A 246 -0.39 -11.75 -19.99
N GLU A 247 0.73 -12.43 -19.71
CA GLU A 247 0.95 -13.84 -19.97
C GLU A 247 0.59 -14.75 -18.79
N PRO A 248 -0.47 -15.59 -18.87
CA PRO A 248 -0.90 -16.43 -17.75
C PRO A 248 0.14 -17.46 -17.29
N ALA A 249 0.95 -17.97 -18.22
CA ALA A 249 2.01 -18.92 -17.92
C ALA A 249 3.13 -18.27 -17.12
N THR A 250 3.53 -17.04 -17.46
CA THR A 250 4.53 -16.24 -16.76
C THR A 250 4.06 -15.89 -15.34
N ALA A 251 2.84 -15.38 -15.17
CA ALA A 251 2.27 -15.11 -13.86
C ALA A 251 2.29 -16.34 -12.94
N ARG A 252 1.92 -17.51 -13.47
CA ARG A 252 1.93 -18.77 -12.72
C ARG A 252 3.34 -19.20 -12.33
N ARG A 253 4.33 -19.05 -13.22
CA ARG A 253 5.73 -19.36 -12.90
C ARG A 253 6.29 -18.43 -11.84
N LEU A 254 6.03 -17.13 -11.95
CA LEU A 254 6.43 -16.14 -10.95
C LEU A 254 5.87 -16.46 -9.57
N LEU A 255 4.56 -16.69 -9.45
CA LEU A 255 3.94 -17.04 -8.17
C LEU A 255 4.51 -18.34 -7.59
N ARG A 256 4.79 -19.35 -8.41
CA ARG A 256 5.46 -20.59 -7.96
C ARG A 256 6.89 -20.31 -7.46
N ARG A 257 7.64 -19.40 -8.13
CA ARG A 257 8.96 -18.97 -7.68
C ARG A 257 8.87 -18.24 -6.33
N VAL A 258 7.92 -17.33 -6.14
CA VAL A 258 7.69 -16.67 -4.84
C VAL A 258 7.41 -17.70 -3.75
N VAL A 259 6.50 -18.66 -4.01
CA VAL A 259 6.17 -19.72 -3.06
C VAL A 259 7.40 -20.53 -2.64
N ARG A 260 8.32 -20.80 -3.56
CA ARG A 260 9.57 -21.54 -3.26
C ARG A 260 10.59 -20.67 -2.53
N ALA A 261 10.75 -19.41 -2.97
CA ALA A 261 11.74 -18.48 -2.46
C ALA A 261 11.44 -17.98 -1.03
N ALA A 262 10.17 -17.96 -0.63
CA ALA A 262 9.71 -17.39 0.63
C ALA A 262 8.98 -18.43 1.50
N PRO A 263 9.71 -19.26 2.28
CA PRO A 263 9.13 -20.36 3.07
C PRO A 263 8.46 -19.88 4.38
N ALA A 264 7.58 -18.90 4.30
CA ALA A 264 6.75 -18.39 5.39
C ALA A 264 5.63 -19.39 5.80
N ASP A 265 4.87 -19.11 6.84
CA ASP A 265 3.76 -19.95 7.28
C ASP A 265 2.55 -19.86 6.33
N HIS A 266 2.35 -18.69 5.75
CA HIS A 266 1.35 -18.44 4.69
C HIS A 266 1.80 -17.31 3.78
N LEU A 267 1.15 -17.24 2.61
CA LEU A 267 1.31 -16.14 1.68
C LEU A 267 -0.02 -15.41 1.53
N THR A 268 0.02 -14.08 1.39
CA THR A 268 -1.13 -13.23 1.08
C THR A 268 -0.93 -12.56 -0.27
N PHE A 269 -2.00 -12.43 -1.02
CA PHE A 269 -2.00 -11.79 -2.33
C PHE A 269 -3.35 -11.11 -2.61
N ALA A 270 -3.32 -9.94 -3.20
CA ALA A 270 -4.47 -9.30 -3.81
C ALA A 270 -4.09 -8.78 -5.19
N ALA A 271 -4.97 -8.98 -6.13
CA ALA A 271 -4.86 -8.47 -7.49
C ALA A 271 -6.26 -8.16 -8.01
N PRO A 272 -6.38 -7.29 -9.02
CA PRO A 272 -7.66 -6.96 -9.63
C PRO A 272 -8.42 -8.21 -10.06
N ALA A 273 -9.73 -8.24 -9.80
CA ALA A 273 -10.58 -9.34 -10.17
C ALA A 273 -10.50 -9.62 -11.68
N GLY A 274 -10.40 -10.88 -12.06
CA GLY A 274 -10.28 -11.28 -13.46
C GLY A 274 -8.92 -10.98 -14.11
N SER A 275 -7.96 -10.41 -13.41
CA SER A 275 -6.59 -10.22 -13.95
C SER A 275 -5.88 -11.54 -14.18
N VAL A 276 -4.83 -11.49 -15.02
CA VAL A 276 -3.96 -12.66 -15.27
C VAL A 276 -3.33 -13.16 -13.97
N ALA A 277 -2.90 -12.25 -13.12
CA ALA A 277 -2.28 -12.55 -11.84
C ALA A 277 -3.28 -13.22 -10.85
N ALA A 278 -4.53 -12.72 -10.76
CA ALA A 278 -5.57 -13.31 -9.93
C ALA A 278 -5.90 -14.76 -10.35
N ARG A 279 -6.09 -14.99 -11.66
CA ARG A 279 -6.33 -16.36 -12.18
C ARG A 279 -5.14 -17.29 -11.97
N ALA A 280 -3.91 -16.76 -12.08
CA ALA A 280 -2.72 -17.56 -11.82
C ALA A 280 -2.59 -17.91 -10.32
N ALA A 281 -2.96 -17.02 -9.41
CA ALA A 281 -2.94 -17.26 -7.96
C ALA A 281 -3.84 -18.44 -7.57
N THR A 282 -5.07 -18.48 -8.07
CA THR A 282 -5.98 -19.62 -7.84
C THR A 282 -5.36 -20.95 -8.28
N ARG A 283 -4.72 -20.97 -9.46
CA ARG A 283 -4.04 -22.18 -9.98
C ARG A 283 -2.77 -22.56 -9.22
N VAL A 284 -2.22 -21.65 -8.42
CA VAL A 284 -1.05 -21.91 -7.55
C VAL A 284 -1.49 -22.23 -6.12
N GLY A 285 -2.79 -22.29 -5.84
CA GLY A 285 -3.35 -22.69 -4.55
C GLY A 285 -3.57 -21.54 -3.57
N PHE A 286 -3.73 -20.32 -4.06
CA PHE A 286 -4.27 -19.22 -3.27
C PHE A 286 -5.80 -19.36 -3.21
N LEU A 287 -6.34 -19.26 -2.01
CA LEU A 287 -7.77 -19.41 -1.71
C LEU A 287 -8.34 -18.06 -1.26
N PRO A 288 -9.58 -17.73 -1.58
CA PRO A 288 -10.22 -16.53 -1.05
C PRO A 288 -10.17 -16.49 0.47
N SER A 289 -9.81 -15.36 1.03
CA SER A 289 -9.88 -15.09 2.47
C SER A 289 -11.25 -14.48 2.81
N PRO A 290 -11.91 -14.91 3.89
CA PRO A 290 -13.13 -14.24 4.36
C PRO A 290 -12.84 -12.83 4.88
N ALA A 291 -11.60 -12.54 5.26
CA ALA A 291 -11.16 -11.24 5.71
C ALA A 291 -10.65 -10.42 4.52
N GLY A 292 -11.48 -9.54 3.97
CA GLY A 292 -11.05 -8.53 3.00
C GLY A 292 -10.46 -7.30 3.68
N ILE A 293 -9.93 -6.38 2.89
CA ILE A 293 -9.43 -5.08 3.35
C ILE A 293 -10.54 -4.04 3.14
N SER A 294 -11.02 -3.43 4.23
CA SER A 294 -12.03 -2.37 4.13
C SER A 294 -11.49 -1.19 3.32
N LEU A 295 -12.30 -0.68 2.43
CA LEU A 295 -12.00 0.48 1.59
C LEU A 295 -13.08 1.53 1.80
N VAL A 296 -12.66 2.77 1.98
CA VAL A 296 -13.51 3.95 1.99
C VAL A 296 -12.97 4.98 1.02
N ALA A 297 -13.86 5.77 0.45
CA ALA A 297 -13.52 6.79 -0.52
C ALA A 297 -14.30 8.09 -0.26
N ASN A 298 -13.70 9.20 -0.64
CA ASN A 298 -14.31 10.52 -0.61
C ASN A 298 -13.95 11.25 -1.91
N PRO A 299 -14.81 11.21 -2.95
CA PRO A 299 -14.62 12.02 -4.15
C PRO A 299 -14.75 13.49 -3.82
N LEU A 300 -13.85 14.32 -4.32
CA LEU A 300 -13.84 15.77 -4.15
C LEU A 300 -14.35 16.49 -5.38
N VAL A 301 -14.45 15.78 -6.51
CA VAL A 301 -15.09 16.27 -7.75
C VAL A 301 -16.38 15.52 -7.99
N ALA A 302 -17.37 16.23 -8.53
CA ALA A 302 -18.65 15.64 -8.89
C ALA A 302 -18.50 14.68 -10.09
N ASP A 303 -19.36 13.68 -10.17
CA ASP A 303 -19.49 12.77 -11.32
C ASP A 303 -18.20 12.06 -11.73
N LEU A 304 -17.30 11.80 -10.78
CA LEU A 304 -16.05 11.09 -11.03
C LEU A 304 -16.35 9.72 -11.67
N ARG A 305 -15.62 9.38 -12.74
CA ARG A 305 -15.76 8.11 -13.43
C ARG A 305 -14.42 7.38 -13.55
N PRO A 306 -14.42 6.06 -13.28
CA PRO A 306 -15.51 5.22 -12.75
C PRO A 306 -15.91 5.64 -11.33
N ASP A 307 -17.16 5.35 -10.91
CA ASP A 307 -17.68 5.76 -9.61
C ASP A 307 -16.85 5.13 -8.47
N PRO A 308 -16.16 5.93 -7.64
CA PRO A 308 -15.31 5.40 -6.58
C PRO A 308 -16.09 4.79 -5.39
N ALA A 309 -17.41 4.95 -5.33
CA ALA A 309 -18.23 4.28 -4.34
C ALA A 309 -18.47 2.79 -4.67
N GLU A 310 -18.23 2.39 -5.91
CA GLU A 310 -18.40 1.00 -6.34
C GLU A 310 -17.10 0.21 -6.20
N LEU A 311 -17.14 -0.95 -5.55
CA LEU A 311 -15.97 -1.82 -5.39
C LEU A 311 -15.37 -2.28 -6.72
N GLY A 312 -16.22 -2.50 -7.73
CA GLY A 312 -15.80 -2.87 -9.09
C GLY A 312 -14.98 -1.81 -9.82
N SER A 313 -15.05 -0.56 -9.36
CA SER A 313 -14.25 0.55 -9.92
C SER A 313 -12.79 0.51 -9.53
N TRP A 314 -12.36 -0.38 -8.65
CA TRP A 314 -11.00 -0.38 -8.11
C TRP A 314 -10.17 -1.56 -8.60
N SER A 315 -8.97 -1.25 -9.09
CA SER A 315 -7.98 -2.20 -9.57
C SER A 315 -6.70 -2.05 -8.75
N LEU A 316 -6.71 -2.60 -7.53
CA LEU A 316 -5.64 -2.42 -6.55
C LEU A 316 -4.91 -3.74 -6.26
N SER A 317 -3.59 -3.64 -6.09
CA SER A 317 -2.71 -4.69 -5.59
C SER A 317 -2.45 -4.53 -4.08
N LEU A 318 -1.82 -5.51 -3.42
CA LEU A 318 -1.32 -5.29 -2.06
C LEU A 318 -0.21 -4.24 -2.02
N GLY A 319 0.49 -4.02 -3.12
CA GLY A 319 1.45 -2.95 -3.26
C GLY A 319 0.83 -1.57 -3.08
N ASP A 320 -0.37 -1.36 -3.61
CA ASP A 320 -1.11 -0.11 -3.43
C ASP A 320 -1.64 0.05 -2.00
N LEU A 321 -1.92 -1.06 -1.31
CA LEU A 321 -2.65 -1.08 -0.04
C LEU A 321 -1.75 -1.13 1.19
N GLU A 322 -0.51 -1.59 1.06
CA GLU A 322 0.44 -1.64 2.17
C GLU A 322 0.89 -0.22 2.55
N VAL A 323 0.53 0.21 3.73
CA VAL A 323 1.07 1.41 4.40
C VAL A 323 1.74 0.99 5.70
N PHE A 324 2.84 1.60 6.03
CA PHE A 324 3.75 1.21 7.11
C PHE A 324 3.83 2.29 8.16
#